data_65fbf09f248bc2e89689142f51f985f2
#
_entry.id   65fbf09f248bc2e89689142f51f985f2
#
_cell.length_a   1.000
_cell.length_b   1.000
_cell.length_c   1.000
_cell.angle_alpha   90.00
_cell.angle_beta   90.00
_cell.angle_gamma   90.00
#
_symmetry.space_group_name_H-M   'P 1'
#
loop_
_entity.id
_entity.type
_entity.pdbx_description
1 polymer ?
#
loop_
_entity_poly.entity_id
_entity_poly.type
_entity_poly.pdbx_seq_one_letter_code
_entity_poly.pdbx_strand_id
1 'polypeptide(L)'
;MDKNLNLIVMLTHNDKTVENAYEIFYKCKNSKAKFWGFKEKPLPLDQMKKLYKYMKKNGKTTFLEVVEYTEKEGLEGAKTAVECGCDILMGTVFFDSINEFCKKNNLKYMPFVGKVTKRPSILEGEIEEIINEARLYLKKGVYGFDLLGYRYTGNILKLNRDFISNINAPVCIAGSINGYDKLDELKNINPWAFTIGSAFFENKFDGTFEEQINHVYEHVKK
;
A
#
# COMPACT_ATOMS: atom_id res chain seq x y z
N MET A 1 -5.86 -0.19 -18.61
CA MET A 1 -5.20 0.49 -17.47
C MET A 1 -3.90 1.08 -17.97
N ASP A 2 -3.59 2.31 -17.59
CA ASP A 2 -2.27 2.88 -17.91
C ASP A 2 -1.17 1.96 -17.40
N LYS A 3 -0.27 1.55 -18.31
CA LYS A 3 0.87 0.65 -18.01
C LYS A 3 1.97 1.34 -17.18
N ASN A 4 1.60 2.17 -16.25
CA ASN A 4 2.54 2.94 -15.44
C ASN A 4 2.61 2.33 -14.03
N LEU A 5 3.68 1.60 -13.77
CA LEU A 5 4.03 1.14 -12.42
C LEU A 5 4.17 2.36 -11.47
N ASN A 6 3.41 2.39 -10.39
CA ASN A 6 3.35 3.52 -9.48
C ASN A 6 4.03 3.22 -8.15
N LEU A 7 4.87 4.15 -7.69
CA LEU A 7 5.45 4.11 -6.36
C LEU A 7 4.49 4.76 -5.35
N ILE A 8 4.12 4.02 -4.32
CA ILE A 8 3.48 4.55 -3.10
C ILE A 8 4.57 4.72 -2.04
N VAL A 9 4.88 5.97 -1.70
CA VAL A 9 5.82 6.29 -0.62
C VAL A 9 5.09 6.15 0.71
N MET A 10 5.56 5.23 1.56
CA MET A 10 5.00 5.00 2.89
C MET A 10 5.86 5.70 3.94
N LEU A 11 5.28 6.62 4.69
CA LEU A 11 5.94 7.30 5.82
C LEU A 11 5.99 6.38 7.05
N THR A 12 6.49 5.15 6.82
CA THR A 12 6.55 4.08 7.81
C THR A 12 7.95 3.51 7.93
N HIS A 13 8.40 3.36 9.15
CA HIS A 13 9.65 2.68 9.51
C HIS A 13 9.39 1.72 10.67
N ASN A 14 10.03 0.54 10.64
CA ASN A 14 9.82 -0.51 11.66
C ASN A 14 8.32 -0.81 11.92
N ASP A 15 7.57 -0.95 10.83
CA ASP A 15 6.14 -1.28 10.83
C ASP A 15 5.20 -0.22 11.47
N LYS A 16 5.68 1.00 11.68
CA LYS A 16 4.93 2.10 12.28
C LYS A 16 5.10 3.40 11.49
N THR A 17 4.07 4.23 11.49
CA THR A 17 4.19 5.60 10.98
C THR A 17 5.18 6.39 11.82
N VAL A 18 6.10 7.11 11.17
CA VAL A 18 7.09 7.92 11.86
C VAL A 18 6.45 9.18 12.46
N GLU A 19 6.88 9.57 13.66
CA GLU A 19 6.31 10.74 14.36
C GLU A 19 6.50 12.05 13.58
N ASN A 20 7.63 12.20 12.87
CA ASN A 20 7.95 13.35 12.04
C ASN A 20 7.45 13.24 10.58
N ALA A 21 6.41 12.44 10.33
CA ALA A 21 5.87 12.20 8.98
C ALA A 21 5.50 13.49 8.23
N TYR A 22 4.96 14.49 8.93
CA TYR A 22 4.64 15.79 8.34
C TYR A 22 5.88 16.52 7.82
N GLU A 23 6.95 16.55 8.60
CA GLU A 23 8.20 17.23 8.24
C GLU A 23 8.89 16.54 7.05
N ILE A 24 8.90 15.21 7.03
CA ILE A 24 9.46 14.44 5.92
C ILE A 24 8.66 14.75 4.65
N PHE A 25 7.33 14.66 4.70
CA PHE A 25 6.52 15.01 3.54
C PHE A 25 6.72 16.47 3.10
N TYR A 26 6.81 17.41 4.04
CA TYR A 26 7.07 18.83 3.73
C TYR A 26 8.36 19.00 2.91
N LYS A 27 9.44 18.30 3.28
CA LYS A 27 10.73 18.34 2.57
C LYS A 27 10.65 17.68 1.20
N CYS A 28 9.82 16.62 1.06
CA CYS A 28 9.75 15.78 -0.15
C CYS A 28 8.49 16.03 -1.00
N LYS A 29 7.70 17.07 -0.71
CA LYS A 29 6.42 17.35 -1.41
C LYS A 29 6.57 17.52 -2.93
N ASN A 30 7.73 17.98 -3.38
CA ASN A 30 8.05 18.20 -4.79
C ASN A 30 8.63 16.96 -5.48
N SER A 31 8.82 15.86 -4.77
CA SER A 31 9.26 14.58 -5.36
C SER A 31 8.31 14.10 -6.45
N LYS A 32 8.84 13.30 -7.38
CA LYS A 32 8.10 12.78 -8.54
C LYS A 32 6.97 11.81 -8.15
N ALA A 33 7.04 11.19 -6.96
CA ALA A 33 5.99 10.30 -6.49
C ALA A 33 4.69 11.05 -6.25
N LYS A 34 3.60 10.52 -6.84
CA LYS A 34 2.24 11.07 -6.68
C LYS A 34 1.44 10.39 -5.59
N PHE A 35 1.83 9.18 -5.18
CA PHE A 35 1.11 8.35 -4.22
C PHE A 35 1.86 8.31 -2.90
N TRP A 36 1.16 8.65 -1.82
CA TRP A 36 1.73 8.76 -0.48
C TRP A 36 0.81 8.17 0.56
N GLY A 37 1.38 7.45 1.49
CA GLY A 37 0.62 6.82 2.56
C GLY A 37 1.39 6.66 3.85
N PHE A 38 0.69 6.18 4.84
CA PHE A 38 1.22 5.78 6.12
C PHE A 38 0.27 4.78 6.79
N LYS A 39 0.69 4.21 7.94
CA LYS A 39 -0.13 3.30 8.74
C LYS A 39 -0.99 4.06 9.74
N GLU A 40 -2.06 3.43 10.20
CA GLU A 40 -3.02 4.00 11.15
C GLU A 40 -2.43 4.36 12.52
N LYS A 41 -1.26 3.82 12.86
CA LYS A 41 -0.59 4.04 14.16
C LYS A 41 0.86 4.49 13.98
N PRO A 42 1.43 5.25 14.89
CA PRO A 42 0.86 5.79 16.14
C PRO A 42 0.34 7.24 16.05
N LEU A 43 0.24 7.85 14.85
CA LEU A 43 -0.14 9.26 14.75
C LEU A 43 -1.53 9.55 15.30
N PRO A 44 -1.72 10.62 16.10
CA PRO A 44 -3.03 11.11 16.50
C PRO A 44 -3.87 11.52 15.28
N LEU A 45 -5.19 11.37 15.41
CA LEU A 45 -6.15 11.62 14.33
C LEU A 45 -6.08 13.05 13.74
N ASP A 46 -5.89 14.05 14.59
CA ASP A 46 -5.74 15.45 14.16
C ASP A 46 -4.47 15.67 13.31
N GLN A 47 -3.38 15.01 13.67
CA GLN A 47 -2.14 15.03 12.90
C GLN A 47 -2.30 14.31 11.55
N MET A 48 -3.00 13.16 11.53
CA MET A 48 -3.32 12.45 10.30
C MET A 48 -4.15 13.32 9.36
N LYS A 49 -5.21 13.97 9.86
CA LYS A 49 -6.05 14.91 9.10
C LYS A 49 -5.24 16.05 8.50
N LYS A 50 -4.37 16.66 9.31
CA LYS A 50 -3.48 17.75 8.87
C LYS A 50 -2.54 17.29 7.77
N LEU A 51 -1.93 16.12 7.92
CA LEU A 51 -1.00 15.56 6.94
C LEU A 51 -1.69 15.23 5.62
N TYR A 52 -2.84 14.54 5.62
CA TYR A 52 -3.59 14.25 4.40
C TYR A 52 -4.07 15.50 3.69
N LYS A 53 -4.60 16.47 4.43
CA LYS A 53 -4.99 17.75 3.84
C LYS A 53 -3.81 18.44 3.13
N TYR A 54 -2.62 18.36 3.74
CA TYR A 54 -1.41 18.94 3.16
C TYR A 54 -0.92 18.15 1.93
N MET A 55 -0.93 16.82 1.98
CA MET A 55 -0.62 15.95 0.83
C MET A 55 -1.54 16.26 -0.36
N LYS A 56 -2.84 16.31 -0.14
CA LYS A 56 -3.84 16.61 -1.18
C LYS A 56 -3.67 18.01 -1.77
N LYS A 57 -3.38 19.02 -0.94
CA LYS A 57 -3.06 20.39 -1.41
C LYS A 57 -1.84 20.40 -2.35
N ASN A 58 -0.92 19.45 -2.21
CA ASN A 58 0.24 19.28 -3.09
C ASN A 58 0.00 18.26 -4.22
N GLY A 59 -1.25 17.94 -4.55
CA GLY A 59 -1.63 17.08 -5.68
C GLY A 59 -1.29 15.61 -5.49
N LYS A 60 -1.17 15.14 -4.24
CA LYS A 60 -0.90 13.74 -3.95
C LYS A 60 -2.19 12.96 -3.73
N THR A 61 -2.23 11.72 -4.20
CA THR A 61 -3.24 10.72 -3.84
C THR A 61 -2.81 10.03 -2.55
N THR A 62 -3.72 9.86 -1.62
CA THR A 62 -3.42 9.46 -0.23
C THR A 62 -3.91 8.06 0.10
N PHE A 63 -3.09 7.33 0.87
CA PHE A 63 -3.32 5.95 1.27
C PHE A 63 -3.22 5.81 2.78
N LEU A 64 -4.16 5.08 3.39
CA LEU A 64 -4.04 4.59 4.76
C LEU A 64 -3.91 3.06 4.72
N GLU A 65 -2.79 2.54 5.22
CA GLU A 65 -2.61 1.10 5.42
C GLU A 65 -3.03 0.75 6.85
N VAL A 66 -4.09 -0.05 6.96
CA VAL A 66 -4.63 -0.54 8.23
C VAL A 66 -4.29 -2.01 8.38
N VAL A 67 -3.33 -2.31 9.26
CA VAL A 67 -2.86 -3.69 9.49
C VAL A 67 -3.62 -4.29 10.66
N GLU A 68 -4.89 -4.61 10.44
CA GLU A 68 -5.74 -5.24 11.44
C GLU A 68 -6.43 -6.49 10.89
N TYR A 69 -6.60 -7.50 11.75
CA TYR A 69 -7.03 -8.84 11.35
C TYR A 69 -8.41 -9.21 11.85
N THR A 70 -9.04 -8.35 12.65
CA THR A 70 -10.42 -8.52 13.10
C THR A 70 -11.36 -7.54 12.41
N GLU A 71 -12.62 -7.94 12.27
CA GLU A 71 -13.65 -7.08 11.67
C GLU A 71 -13.80 -5.74 12.40
N LYS A 72 -13.81 -5.80 13.73
CA LYS A 72 -13.97 -4.60 14.58
C LYS A 72 -12.84 -3.59 14.35
N GLU A 73 -11.60 -4.04 14.46
CA GLU A 73 -10.43 -3.17 14.30
C GLU A 73 -10.26 -2.67 12.87
N GLY A 74 -10.53 -3.52 11.89
CA GLY A 74 -10.52 -3.13 10.47
C GLY A 74 -11.58 -2.07 10.15
N LEU A 75 -12.79 -2.19 10.74
CA LEU A 75 -13.86 -1.21 10.57
C LEU A 75 -13.51 0.13 11.24
N GLU A 76 -12.89 0.12 12.41
CA GLU A 76 -12.38 1.34 13.05
C GLU A 76 -11.30 2.03 12.19
N GLY A 77 -10.40 1.26 11.59
CA GLY A 77 -9.42 1.78 10.62
C GLY A 77 -10.08 2.41 9.39
N ALA A 78 -11.13 1.79 8.85
CA ALA A 78 -11.89 2.34 7.74
C ALA A 78 -12.61 3.65 8.11
N LYS A 79 -13.19 3.75 9.32
CA LYS A 79 -13.76 4.99 9.83
C LYS A 79 -12.70 6.09 9.95
N THR A 80 -11.53 5.76 10.48
CA THR A 80 -10.39 6.68 10.54
C THR A 80 -9.99 7.19 9.15
N ALA A 81 -9.92 6.31 8.15
CA ALA A 81 -9.60 6.70 6.77
C ALA A 81 -10.62 7.71 6.20
N VAL A 82 -11.92 7.46 6.41
CA VAL A 82 -12.99 8.39 5.99
C VAL A 82 -12.86 9.72 6.71
N GLU A 83 -12.70 9.70 8.04
CA GLU A 83 -12.62 10.90 8.86
C GLU A 83 -11.41 11.76 8.54
N CYS A 84 -10.29 11.15 8.14
CA CYS A 84 -9.10 11.85 7.66
C CYS A 84 -9.23 12.37 6.21
N GLY A 85 -10.25 11.93 5.48
CA GLY A 85 -10.41 12.24 4.06
C GLY A 85 -9.38 11.55 3.18
N CYS A 86 -8.97 10.32 3.54
CA CYS A 86 -8.08 9.48 2.76
C CYS A 86 -8.74 9.06 1.42
N ASP A 87 -7.96 8.87 0.37
CA ASP A 87 -8.50 8.46 -0.94
C ASP A 87 -8.64 6.95 -1.07
N ILE A 88 -7.71 6.18 -0.48
CA ILE A 88 -7.64 4.72 -0.62
C ILE A 88 -7.28 4.08 0.72
N LEU A 89 -8.11 3.17 1.19
CA LEU A 89 -7.83 2.28 2.30
C LEU A 89 -7.12 1.03 1.78
N MET A 90 -5.95 0.74 2.32
CA MET A 90 -5.18 -0.47 2.05
C MET A 90 -5.11 -1.35 3.29
N GLY A 91 -4.91 -2.65 3.08
CA GLY A 91 -4.80 -3.59 4.18
C GLY A 91 -6.16 -3.97 4.76
N THR A 92 -6.16 -4.49 5.97
CA THR A 92 -7.19 -5.28 6.66
C THR A 92 -7.44 -6.63 5.97
N VAL A 93 -7.79 -7.63 6.77
CA VAL A 93 -8.48 -8.81 6.25
C VAL A 93 -9.84 -8.37 5.75
N PHE A 94 -10.30 -8.96 4.66
CA PHE A 94 -11.59 -8.61 4.06
C PHE A 94 -12.75 -9.01 4.97
N PHE A 95 -13.67 -8.06 5.20
CA PHE A 95 -14.99 -8.29 5.78
C PHE A 95 -16.04 -7.52 4.97
N ASP A 96 -17.22 -8.11 4.79
CA ASP A 96 -18.31 -7.47 4.04
C ASP A 96 -18.71 -6.11 4.64
N SER A 97 -18.75 -6.01 5.97
CA SER A 97 -19.05 -4.76 6.67
C SER A 97 -18.07 -3.62 6.36
N ILE A 98 -16.76 -3.93 6.25
CA ILE A 98 -15.73 -2.94 5.88
C ILE A 98 -15.94 -2.50 4.43
N ASN A 99 -16.16 -3.45 3.52
CA ASN A 99 -16.38 -3.18 2.11
C ASN A 99 -17.62 -2.31 1.88
N GLU A 100 -18.74 -2.64 2.53
CA GLU A 100 -19.97 -1.86 2.47
C GLU A 100 -19.80 -0.45 3.05
N PHE A 101 -19.11 -0.34 4.18
CA PHE A 101 -18.78 0.95 4.78
C PHE A 101 -17.94 1.81 3.82
N CYS A 102 -16.90 1.24 3.21
CA CYS A 102 -16.08 1.95 2.23
C CYS A 102 -16.90 2.41 1.02
N LYS A 103 -17.74 1.55 0.45
CA LYS A 103 -18.64 1.91 -0.66
C LYS A 103 -19.57 3.06 -0.31
N LYS A 104 -20.22 2.98 0.86
CA LYS A 104 -21.16 4.03 1.34
C LYS A 104 -20.48 5.40 1.48
N ASN A 105 -19.18 5.41 1.79
CA ASN A 105 -18.41 6.64 2.00
C ASN A 105 -17.53 7.02 0.80
N ASN A 106 -17.68 6.37 -0.37
CA ASN A 106 -16.86 6.58 -1.56
C ASN A 106 -15.35 6.42 -1.32
N LEU A 107 -14.96 5.60 -0.34
CA LEU A 107 -13.58 5.24 -0.05
C LEU A 107 -13.19 4.03 -0.89
N LYS A 108 -12.14 4.14 -1.70
CA LYS A 108 -11.59 3.00 -2.43
C LYS A 108 -10.97 2.02 -1.44
N TYR A 109 -11.29 0.73 -1.59
CA TYR A 109 -10.81 -0.30 -0.68
C TYR A 109 -9.97 -1.35 -1.38
N MET A 110 -8.78 -1.62 -0.83
CA MET A 110 -7.82 -2.60 -1.30
C MET A 110 -7.44 -3.54 -0.14
N PRO A 111 -8.26 -4.56 0.16
CA PRO A 111 -7.98 -5.50 1.24
C PRO A 111 -6.75 -6.36 0.95
N PHE A 112 -6.21 -6.99 2.00
CA PHE A 112 -5.35 -8.14 1.88
C PHE A 112 -6.11 -9.33 1.27
N VAL A 113 -5.36 -10.27 0.71
CA VAL A 113 -5.83 -11.57 0.24
C VAL A 113 -4.97 -12.68 0.80
N GLY A 114 -5.53 -13.87 0.89
CA GLY A 114 -4.89 -15.03 1.50
C GLY A 114 -4.81 -14.91 3.02
N LYS A 115 -4.13 -15.85 3.64
CA LYS A 115 -3.98 -15.88 5.09
C LYS A 115 -2.85 -14.95 5.52
N VAL A 116 -3.21 -13.76 6.03
CA VAL A 116 -2.27 -12.77 6.56
C VAL A 116 -2.19 -12.90 8.08
N THR A 117 -0.96 -13.04 8.60
CA THR A 117 -0.68 -13.26 10.02
C THR A 117 0.59 -12.53 10.45
N LYS A 118 0.84 -12.49 11.74
CA LYS A 118 2.03 -11.91 12.39
C LYS A 118 2.17 -10.39 12.23
N ARG A 119 3.18 -9.84 12.90
CA ARG A 119 3.65 -8.44 12.79
C ARG A 119 5.18 -8.44 12.92
N PRO A 120 5.90 -8.10 11.85
CA PRO A 120 5.44 -7.72 10.51
C PRO A 120 4.62 -8.81 9.82
N SER A 121 3.61 -8.39 9.05
CA SER A 121 2.68 -9.31 8.39
C SER A 121 3.40 -10.24 7.41
N ILE A 122 2.97 -11.51 7.38
CA ILE A 122 3.36 -12.49 6.37
C ILE A 122 2.10 -12.99 5.64
N LEU A 123 2.27 -13.44 4.41
CA LEU A 123 1.22 -14.03 3.59
C LEU A 123 1.45 -15.55 3.46
N GLU A 124 0.40 -16.32 3.74
CA GLU A 124 0.38 -17.78 3.65
C GLU A 124 -0.81 -18.23 2.79
N GLY A 125 -0.79 -19.48 2.34
CA GLY A 125 -1.86 -20.12 1.57
C GLY A 125 -1.40 -20.55 0.18
N GLU A 126 -2.25 -21.33 -0.51
CA GLU A 126 -1.98 -21.77 -1.87
C GLU A 126 -2.27 -20.65 -2.89
N ILE A 127 -1.41 -20.48 -3.90
CA ILE A 127 -1.51 -19.38 -4.88
C ILE A 127 -2.87 -19.36 -5.57
N GLU A 128 -3.39 -20.52 -5.93
CA GLU A 128 -4.69 -20.63 -6.60
C GLU A 128 -5.85 -20.21 -5.69
N GLU A 129 -5.78 -20.56 -4.40
CA GLU A 129 -6.78 -20.16 -3.41
C GLU A 129 -6.76 -18.63 -3.20
N ILE A 130 -5.57 -18.03 -3.10
CA ILE A 130 -5.39 -16.56 -2.98
C ILE A 130 -6.00 -15.85 -4.20
N ILE A 131 -5.76 -16.35 -5.40
CA ILE A 131 -6.33 -15.80 -6.64
C ILE A 131 -7.86 -15.94 -6.68
N ASN A 132 -8.37 -17.10 -6.28
CA ASN A 132 -9.82 -17.34 -6.26
C ASN A 132 -10.52 -16.47 -5.22
N GLU A 133 -9.93 -16.28 -4.05
CA GLU A 133 -10.40 -15.33 -3.04
C GLU A 133 -10.47 -13.91 -3.58
N ALA A 134 -9.41 -13.45 -4.25
CA ALA A 134 -9.40 -12.13 -4.90
C ALA A 134 -10.53 -11.98 -5.93
N ARG A 135 -10.78 -12.99 -6.74
CA ARG A 135 -11.91 -13.00 -7.69
C ARG A 135 -13.26 -12.86 -7.00
N LEU A 136 -13.44 -13.51 -5.84
CA LEU A 136 -14.67 -13.37 -5.03
C LEU A 136 -14.83 -11.95 -4.50
N TYR A 137 -13.76 -11.34 -4.00
CA TYR A 137 -13.79 -9.95 -3.49
C TYR A 137 -14.04 -8.94 -4.61
N LEU A 138 -13.52 -9.16 -5.81
CA LEU A 138 -13.85 -8.32 -6.98
C LEU A 138 -15.35 -8.34 -7.32
N LYS A 139 -16.00 -9.52 -7.24
CA LYS A 139 -17.46 -9.62 -7.41
C LYS A 139 -18.21 -8.82 -6.34
N LYS A 140 -17.63 -8.64 -5.17
CA LYS A 140 -18.17 -7.79 -4.10
C LYS A 140 -17.84 -6.31 -4.27
N GLY A 141 -17.08 -5.95 -5.30
CA GLY A 141 -16.81 -4.58 -5.72
C GLY A 141 -15.72 -3.86 -4.96
N VAL A 142 -14.70 -4.57 -4.45
CA VAL A 142 -13.46 -3.94 -3.97
C VAL A 142 -12.77 -3.20 -5.12
N TYR A 143 -12.02 -2.16 -4.81
CA TYR A 143 -11.31 -1.39 -5.83
C TYR A 143 -10.08 -2.14 -6.38
N GLY A 144 -9.38 -2.88 -5.53
CA GLY A 144 -8.16 -3.61 -5.86
C GLY A 144 -7.64 -4.38 -4.67
N PHE A 145 -6.34 -4.66 -4.64
CA PHE A 145 -5.73 -5.49 -3.60
C PHE A 145 -4.40 -4.92 -3.10
N ASP A 146 -4.16 -5.10 -1.81
CA ASP A 146 -2.86 -4.95 -1.17
C ASP A 146 -2.25 -6.36 -1.01
N LEU A 147 -1.36 -6.73 -1.93
CA LEU A 147 -0.74 -8.05 -1.97
C LEU A 147 0.62 -8.01 -1.25
N LEU A 148 0.73 -8.71 -0.12
CA LEU A 148 1.99 -8.88 0.61
C LEU A 148 2.95 -9.84 -0.12
N GLY A 149 3.16 -9.58 -1.40
CA GLY A 149 3.83 -10.50 -2.31
C GLY A 149 5.25 -10.85 -1.91
N TYR A 150 6.05 -9.87 -1.48
CA TYR A 150 7.42 -10.13 -1.00
C TYR A 150 7.51 -10.64 0.44
N ARG A 151 6.39 -10.85 1.11
CA ARG A 151 6.28 -11.50 2.42
C ARG A 151 5.52 -12.83 2.37
N TYR A 152 5.34 -13.36 1.17
CA TYR A 152 4.76 -14.68 0.96
C TYR A 152 5.73 -15.78 1.40
N THR A 153 5.20 -16.78 2.10
CA THR A 153 6.00 -17.90 2.64
C THR A 153 6.36 -18.97 1.61
N GLY A 154 5.75 -18.96 0.44
CA GLY A 154 6.02 -19.86 -0.66
C GLY A 154 6.89 -19.22 -1.76
N ASN A 155 6.62 -19.58 -3.02
CA ASN A 155 7.34 -19.05 -4.18
C ASN A 155 6.87 -17.62 -4.52
N ILE A 156 7.61 -16.62 -4.07
CA ILE A 156 7.32 -15.19 -4.21
C ILE A 156 7.14 -14.78 -5.69
N LEU A 157 8.07 -15.15 -6.54
CA LEU A 157 8.04 -14.77 -7.96
C LEU A 157 6.83 -15.37 -8.68
N LYS A 158 6.51 -16.63 -8.36
CA LYS A 158 5.35 -17.30 -8.90
C LYS A 158 4.05 -16.64 -8.45
N LEU A 159 3.90 -16.36 -7.15
CA LEU A 159 2.72 -15.67 -6.63
C LEU A 159 2.52 -14.33 -7.33
N ASN A 160 3.53 -13.46 -7.30
CA ASN A 160 3.42 -12.11 -7.84
C ASN A 160 3.04 -12.12 -9.33
N ARG A 161 3.70 -12.94 -10.15
CA ARG A 161 3.40 -13.07 -11.57
C ARG A 161 2.00 -13.63 -11.81
N ASP A 162 1.66 -14.73 -11.17
CA ASP A 162 0.39 -15.43 -11.40
C ASP A 162 -0.78 -14.58 -10.91
N PHE A 163 -0.65 -13.87 -9.78
CA PHE A 163 -1.67 -12.98 -9.26
C PHE A 163 -1.93 -11.82 -10.23
N ILE A 164 -0.88 -11.10 -10.67
CA ILE A 164 -1.01 -9.98 -11.60
C ILE A 164 -1.60 -10.43 -12.94
N SER A 165 -1.24 -11.61 -13.43
CA SER A 165 -1.76 -12.14 -14.71
C SER A 165 -3.22 -12.56 -14.65
N ASN A 166 -3.73 -12.91 -13.47
CA ASN A 166 -5.07 -13.45 -13.28
C ASN A 166 -6.09 -12.44 -12.71
N ILE A 167 -5.62 -11.30 -12.19
CA ILE A 167 -6.47 -10.31 -11.52
C ILE A 167 -6.53 -9.02 -12.36
N ASN A 168 -7.69 -8.76 -12.93
CA ASN A 168 -7.93 -7.53 -13.71
C ASN A 168 -8.46 -6.40 -12.83
N ALA A 169 -7.63 -5.95 -11.89
CA ALA A 169 -7.91 -4.84 -10.98
C ALA A 169 -6.59 -4.19 -10.53
N PRO A 170 -6.60 -2.99 -9.92
CA PRO A 170 -5.41 -2.42 -9.30
C PRO A 170 -4.83 -3.37 -8.23
N VAL A 171 -3.58 -3.77 -8.39
CA VAL A 171 -2.84 -4.55 -7.39
C VAL A 171 -1.63 -3.75 -6.95
N CYS A 172 -1.54 -3.52 -5.66
CA CYS A 172 -0.35 -2.98 -5.01
C CYS A 172 0.47 -4.13 -4.45
N ILE A 173 1.72 -4.30 -4.89
CA ILE A 173 2.63 -5.27 -4.28
C ILE A 173 3.35 -4.60 -3.12
N ALA A 174 3.23 -5.20 -1.94
CA ALA A 174 3.83 -4.73 -0.72
C ALA A 174 4.83 -5.74 -0.12
N GLY A 175 5.59 -5.25 0.84
CA GLY A 175 6.51 -6.02 1.66
C GLY A 175 7.97 -5.93 1.21
N SER A 176 8.82 -5.40 2.07
CA SER A 176 10.29 -5.49 2.02
C SER A 176 10.97 -5.24 0.66
N ILE A 177 10.46 -4.28 -0.14
CA ILE A 177 11.11 -3.82 -1.36
C ILE A 177 12.23 -2.87 -0.96
N ASN A 178 13.48 -3.32 -1.10
CA ASN A 178 14.65 -2.65 -0.52
C ASN A 178 15.90 -2.69 -1.41
N GLY A 179 15.73 -2.90 -2.72
CA GLY A 179 16.83 -2.92 -3.68
C GLY A 179 16.34 -2.82 -5.12
N TYR A 180 17.26 -2.49 -6.02
CA TYR A 180 16.97 -2.34 -7.45
C TYR A 180 16.61 -3.66 -8.13
N ASP A 181 17.13 -4.79 -7.65
CA ASP A 181 16.76 -6.13 -8.08
C ASP A 181 15.25 -6.38 -8.02
N LYS A 182 14.63 -6.02 -6.89
CA LYS A 182 13.17 -6.11 -6.73
C LYS A 182 12.41 -5.11 -7.58
N LEU A 183 12.97 -3.93 -7.83
CA LEU A 183 12.37 -2.98 -8.77
C LEU A 183 12.37 -3.51 -10.20
N ASP A 184 13.43 -4.20 -10.63
CA ASP A 184 13.49 -4.84 -11.94
C ASP A 184 12.51 -6.02 -12.07
N GLU A 185 12.34 -6.82 -11.01
CA GLU A 185 11.27 -7.82 -10.94
C GLU A 185 9.89 -7.19 -11.12
N LEU A 186 9.61 -6.09 -10.40
CA LEU A 186 8.35 -5.36 -10.49
C LEU A 186 8.10 -4.79 -11.88
N LYS A 187 9.13 -4.26 -12.56
CA LYS A 187 9.01 -3.82 -13.96
C LYS A 187 8.56 -4.96 -14.87
N ASN A 188 9.12 -6.15 -14.69
CA ASN A 188 8.80 -7.32 -15.51
C ASN A 188 7.37 -7.82 -15.32
N ILE A 189 6.83 -7.78 -14.10
CA ILE A 189 5.46 -8.22 -13.80
C ILE A 189 4.43 -7.10 -13.91
N ASN A 190 4.87 -5.84 -13.84
CA ASN A 190 4.10 -4.61 -14.04
C ASN A 190 2.77 -4.54 -13.25
N PRO A 191 2.78 -4.61 -11.92
CA PRO A 191 1.60 -4.36 -11.10
C PRO A 191 1.16 -2.89 -11.24
N TRP A 192 -0.06 -2.57 -10.78
CA TRP A 192 -0.53 -1.19 -10.75
C TRP A 192 0.32 -0.28 -9.85
N ALA A 193 0.75 -0.78 -8.67
CA ALA A 193 1.60 -0.05 -7.75
C ALA A 193 2.45 -0.98 -6.87
N PHE A 194 3.38 -0.38 -6.14
CA PHE A 194 4.15 -1.02 -5.08
C PHE A 194 4.45 -0.03 -3.96
N THR A 195 4.67 -0.53 -2.74
CA THR A 195 4.98 0.29 -1.56
C THR A 195 6.46 0.23 -1.20
N ILE A 196 7.03 1.38 -0.84
CA ILE A 196 8.32 1.46 -0.15
C ILE A 196 8.17 2.36 1.09
N GLY A 197 8.57 1.85 2.25
CA GLY A 197 8.64 2.60 3.51
C GLY A 197 10.05 2.53 4.11
N SER A 198 10.32 1.55 4.97
CA SER A 198 11.58 1.43 5.74
C SER A 198 12.84 1.58 4.90
N ALA A 199 12.85 1.10 3.67
CA ALA A 199 14.03 1.16 2.80
C ALA A 199 14.52 2.60 2.54
N PHE A 200 13.62 3.60 2.46
CA PHE A 200 14.00 5.00 2.35
C PHE A 200 14.65 5.53 3.62
N PHE A 201 14.16 5.12 4.78
CA PHE A 201 14.74 5.48 6.09
C PHE A 201 16.11 4.82 6.34
N GLU A 202 16.34 3.67 5.70
CA GLU A 202 17.58 2.88 5.77
C GLU A 202 18.58 3.24 4.66
N ASN A 203 18.31 4.29 3.88
CA ASN A 203 19.14 4.76 2.76
C ASN A 203 19.51 3.66 1.75
N LYS A 204 18.53 2.81 1.36
CA LYS A 204 18.77 1.69 0.43
C LYS A 204 18.89 2.12 -1.03
N PHE A 205 18.54 3.37 -1.38
CA PHE A 205 18.51 3.88 -2.76
C PHE A 205 19.38 5.11 -2.98
N ASP A 206 20.36 5.33 -2.13
CA ASP A 206 21.32 6.43 -2.12
C ASP A 206 20.72 7.86 -2.16
N GLY A 207 21.36 8.77 -1.46
CA GLY A 207 20.98 10.18 -1.43
C GLY A 207 20.04 10.55 -0.28
N THR A 208 19.56 11.78 -0.31
CA THR A 208 18.52 12.29 0.61
C THR A 208 17.20 11.54 0.40
N PHE A 209 16.28 11.64 1.35
CA PHE A 209 14.98 10.97 1.24
C PHE A 209 14.23 11.32 -0.07
N GLU A 210 14.27 12.59 -0.51
CA GLU A 210 13.66 13.01 -1.77
C GLU A 210 14.39 12.45 -3.00
N GLU A 211 15.73 12.44 -2.98
CA GLU A 211 16.54 11.87 -4.06
C GLU A 211 16.30 10.37 -4.20
N GLN A 212 16.25 9.62 -3.10
CA GLN A 212 15.91 8.20 -3.13
C GLN A 212 14.54 7.95 -3.78
N ILE A 213 13.51 8.73 -3.43
CA ILE A 213 12.18 8.64 -4.06
C ILE A 213 12.29 8.86 -5.56
N ASN A 214 13.03 9.89 -5.98
CA ASN A 214 13.18 10.23 -7.39
C ASN A 214 13.99 9.18 -8.15
N HIS A 215 15.04 8.61 -7.54
CA HIS A 215 15.82 7.50 -8.12
C HIS A 215 14.95 6.27 -8.37
N VAL A 216 14.17 5.84 -7.38
CA VAL A 216 13.23 4.73 -7.53
C VAL A 216 12.20 5.02 -8.61
N TYR A 217 11.59 6.23 -8.58
CA TYR A 217 10.60 6.63 -9.57
C TYR A 217 11.15 6.58 -11.01
N GLU A 218 12.35 7.11 -11.23
CA GLU A 218 13.00 7.11 -12.54
C GLU A 218 13.40 5.71 -12.99
N HIS A 219 13.87 4.87 -12.05
CA HIS A 219 14.26 3.50 -12.36
C HIS A 219 13.09 2.67 -12.89
N VAL A 220 11.91 2.81 -12.30
CA VAL A 220 10.71 2.06 -12.73
C VAL A 220 10.00 2.65 -13.94
N LYS A 221 10.40 3.83 -14.41
CA LYS A 221 9.85 4.48 -15.62
C LYS A 221 10.71 4.28 -16.86
N LYS A 222 11.94 3.84 -16.70
CA LYS A 222 12.85 3.43 -17.80
C LYS A 222 12.50 2.02 -18.29
#